data_e0b6265143feea07e6bbbc4ea8204f3c
#
_entry.id   e0b6265143feea07e6bbbc4ea8204f3c
#
_cell.length_a   1.000
_cell.length_b   1.000
_cell.length_c   1.000
_cell.angle_alpha   90.00
_cell.angle_beta   90.00
_cell.angle_gamma   90.00
#
_symmetry.space_group_name_H-M   'P 1'
#
loop_
_entity.id
_entity.type
_entity.pdbx_description
1 polymer ?
#
loop_
_entity_poly.entity_id
_entity_poly.type
_entity_poly.pdbx_seq_one_letter_code
_entity_poly.pdbx_strand_id
1 'polypeptide(L)'
;MRAIILAAGQGSRLLPHTEDRPKCLVELAGRPLLAWQLAVLRDLGIADIVLVGGYRAEQLRRWHPDVVVNAAYRTTNMVRSLFCAEAHLRGDADILIAYSDIVYEPRVAAALLESRAPVAVAVNTAWRELWQARMADPLADAETLRIGADGRLLEIGRKAGSYDQVEAQYMGLIKVDAAHAARLRGVYDAMAADGRFAGAAHGNMYLTDFLQRLCDDGWPVHAERIDGGWLEVDSVEDLAL
;
A
#
# COMPACT_ATOMS: atom_id res chain seq x y z
N MET A 1 6.18 15.89 5.76
CA MET A 1 5.71 14.55 5.31
C MET A 1 4.29 14.34 5.81
N ARG A 2 3.41 13.89 4.94
CA ARG A 2 2.04 13.46 5.27
C ARG A 2 1.90 11.97 5.02
N ALA A 3 1.28 11.22 5.93
CA ALA A 3 0.96 9.81 5.70
C ALA A 3 -0.52 9.65 5.31
N ILE A 4 -0.81 8.85 4.28
CA ILE A 4 -2.16 8.45 3.88
C ILE A 4 -2.25 6.93 4.03
N ILE A 5 -3.08 6.46 4.98
CA ILE A 5 -3.26 5.04 5.24
C ILE A 5 -4.58 4.57 4.61
N LEU A 6 -4.48 3.61 3.69
CA LEU A 6 -5.62 3.07 2.95
C LEU A 6 -6.31 1.96 3.76
N ALA A 7 -7.38 2.30 4.47
CA ALA A 7 -8.08 1.47 5.44
C ALA A 7 -9.56 1.24 5.08
N ALA A 8 -9.90 1.18 3.79
CA ALA A 8 -11.29 1.09 3.36
C ALA A 8 -11.84 -0.35 3.34
N GLY A 9 -10.98 -1.36 3.32
CA GLY A 9 -11.34 -2.77 3.17
C GLY A 9 -12.01 -3.38 4.38
N GLN A 10 -12.94 -4.33 4.16
CA GLN A 10 -13.51 -5.16 5.22
C GLN A 10 -12.55 -6.26 5.66
N GLY A 11 -11.82 -6.90 4.73
CA GLY A 11 -10.97 -8.06 5.01
C GLY A 11 -11.78 -9.33 5.23
N SER A 12 -12.56 -9.74 4.23
CA SER A 12 -13.45 -10.91 4.32
C SER A 12 -12.72 -12.23 4.60
N ARG A 13 -11.43 -12.33 4.23
CA ARG A 13 -10.56 -13.49 4.53
C ARG A 13 -10.20 -13.61 6.03
N LEU A 14 -10.41 -12.54 6.80
CA LEU A 14 -10.19 -12.49 8.25
C LEU A 14 -11.47 -12.73 9.07
N LEU A 15 -12.58 -13.10 8.44
CA LEU A 15 -13.79 -13.46 9.20
C LEU A 15 -13.50 -14.65 10.14
N PRO A 16 -14.04 -14.64 11.37
CA PRO A 16 -14.99 -13.67 11.94
C PRO A 16 -14.38 -12.39 12.55
N HIS A 17 -13.06 -12.22 12.58
CA HIS A 17 -12.38 -11.09 13.23
C HIS A 17 -12.76 -9.72 12.65
N THR A 18 -13.30 -9.68 11.42
CA THR A 18 -13.72 -8.45 10.72
C THR A 18 -15.24 -8.28 10.61
N GLU A 19 -16.00 -9.03 11.39
CA GLU A 19 -17.46 -8.98 11.36
C GLU A 19 -17.99 -7.63 11.88
N ASP A 20 -17.36 -7.10 12.93
CA ASP A 20 -17.75 -5.89 13.65
C ASP A 20 -16.76 -4.73 13.54
N ARG A 21 -15.64 -4.91 12.83
CA ARG A 21 -14.55 -3.91 12.71
C ARG A 21 -13.86 -3.96 11.34
N PRO A 22 -13.24 -2.85 10.87
CA PRO A 22 -12.45 -2.86 9.65
C PRO A 22 -11.16 -3.66 9.84
N LYS A 23 -10.60 -4.19 8.74
CA LYS A 23 -9.39 -5.04 8.71
C LYS A 23 -8.24 -4.47 9.55
N CYS A 24 -7.97 -3.18 9.43
CA CYS A 24 -6.88 -2.51 10.15
C CYS A 24 -7.04 -2.48 11.69
N LEU A 25 -8.23 -2.81 12.22
CA LEU A 25 -8.49 -2.91 13.66
C LEU A 25 -8.46 -4.36 14.17
N VAL A 26 -8.14 -5.33 13.33
CA VAL A 26 -7.82 -6.69 13.77
C VAL A 26 -6.53 -6.64 14.59
N GLU A 27 -6.49 -7.40 15.67
CA GLU A 27 -5.35 -7.43 16.58
C GLU A 27 -4.31 -8.45 16.14
N LEU A 28 -3.06 -8.01 16.10
CA LEU A 28 -1.87 -8.84 16.00
C LEU A 28 -1.06 -8.65 17.29
N ALA A 29 -0.75 -9.75 18.00
CA ALA A 29 -0.06 -9.70 19.29
C ALA A 29 -0.74 -8.75 20.31
N GLY A 30 -2.09 -8.78 20.39
CA GLY A 30 -2.87 -8.00 21.34
C GLY A 30 -2.98 -6.49 21.03
N ARG A 31 -2.60 -6.07 19.83
CA ARG A 31 -2.65 -4.67 19.41
C ARG A 31 -3.16 -4.55 17.97
N PRO A 32 -4.12 -3.64 17.67
CA PRO A 32 -4.62 -3.43 16.30
C PRO A 32 -3.51 -3.10 15.30
N LEU A 33 -3.61 -3.62 14.06
CA LEU A 33 -2.65 -3.36 12.98
C LEU A 33 -2.42 -1.86 12.79
N LEU A 34 -3.49 -1.07 12.76
CA LEU A 34 -3.40 0.39 12.66
C LEU A 34 -2.58 1.01 13.79
N ALA A 35 -2.71 0.49 15.03
CA ALA A 35 -1.99 1.03 16.18
C ALA A 35 -0.48 0.78 16.11
N TRP A 36 -0.06 -0.34 15.51
CA TRP A 36 1.35 -0.60 15.20
C TRP A 36 1.90 0.45 14.24
N GLN A 37 1.22 0.70 13.13
CA GLN A 37 1.64 1.69 12.14
C GLN A 37 1.67 3.12 12.70
N LEU A 38 0.61 3.53 13.43
CA LEU A 38 0.55 4.86 14.03
C LEU A 38 1.69 5.10 15.03
N ALA A 39 2.15 4.05 15.74
CA ALA A 39 3.31 4.17 16.62
C ALA A 39 4.59 4.41 15.83
N VAL A 40 4.86 3.60 14.79
CA VAL A 40 6.04 3.78 13.93
C VAL A 40 6.05 5.18 13.30
N LEU A 41 4.93 5.64 12.76
CA LEU A 41 4.85 6.97 12.14
C LEU A 41 5.13 8.08 13.15
N ARG A 42 4.60 7.96 14.37
CA ARG A 42 4.86 8.92 15.46
C ARG A 42 6.32 8.95 15.87
N ASP A 43 6.95 7.77 16.01
CA ASP A 43 8.37 7.65 16.38
C ASP A 43 9.29 8.24 15.30
N LEU A 44 8.87 8.23 14.04
CA LEU A 44 9.54 8.87 12.91
C LEU A 44 9.15 10.35 12.73
N GLY A 45 8.38 10.94 13.65
CA GLY A 45 7.99 12.35 13.62
C GLY A 45 6.92 12.70 12.59
N ILE A 46 6.20 11.71 12.04
CA ILE A 46 5.10 11.95 11.10
C ILE A 46 3.79 12.11 11.89
N ALA A 47 3.36 13.36 12.06
CA ALA A 47 2.13 13.71 12.79
C ALA A 47 0.95 14.04 11.86
N ASP A 48 1.22 14.41 10.60
CA ASP A 48 0.19 14.71 9.59
C ASP A 48 -0.24 13.37 8.94
N ILE A 49 -1.35 12.82 9.44
CA ILE A 49 -1.84 11.49 9.06
C ILE A 49 -3.29 11.61 8.61
N VAL A 50 -3.63 10.98 7.50
CA VAL A 50 -4.98 10.85 6.96
C VAL A 50 -5.32 9.37 6.84
N LEU A 51 -6.45 8.96 7.40
CA LEU A 51 -6.97 7.61 7.24
C LEU A 51 -8.05 7.61 6.15
N VAL A 52 -7.93 6.70 5.17
CA VAL A 52 -8.99 6.52 4.17
C VAL A 52 -9.81 5.29 4.53
N GLY A 53 -10.96 5.52 5.16
CA GLY A 53 -11.88 4.47 5.61
C GLY A 53 -12.94 4.11 4.57
N GLY A 54 -13.62 2.99 4.81
CA GLY A 54 -14.76 2.52 4.02
C GLY A 54 -15.68 1.68 4.89
N TYR A 55 -15.42 0.37 4.99
CA TYR A 55 -16.16 -0.49 5.91
C TYR A 55 -15.98 0.00 7.36
N ARG A 56 -17.09 0.28 8.05
CA ARG A 56 -17.13 0.78 9.43
C ARG A 56 -16.16 1.95 9.72
N ALA A 57 -16.05 2.87 8.76
CA ALA A 57 -15.10 3.99 8.83
C ALA A 57 -15.27 4.87 10.09
N GLU A 58 -16.47 4.90 10.70
CA GLU A 58 -16.76 5.61 11.95
C GLU A 58 -15.87 5.16 13.11
N GLN A 59 -15.42 3.91 13.10
CA GLN A 59 -14.56 3.37 14.17
C GLN A 59 -13.13 3.92 14.08
N LEU A 60 -12.68 4.33 12.88
CA LEU A 60 -11.34 4.89 12.68
C LEU A 60 -11.16 6.25 13.36
N ARG A 61 -12.24 7.03 13.54
CA ARG A 61 -12.21 8.34 14.20
C ARG A 61 -11.75 8.31 15.66
N ARG A 62 -11.79 7.15 16.30
CA ARG A 62 -11.25 6.94 17.65
C ARG A 62 -9.72 6.86 17.66
N TRP A 63 -9.12 6.55 16.51
CA TRP A 63 -7.68 6.37 16.33
C TRP A 63 -7.02 7.62 15.76
N HIS A 64 -7.70 8.29 14.83
CA HIS A 64 -7.25 9.54 14.24
C HIS A 64 -8.44 10.40 13.81
N PRO A 65 -8.40 11.74 14.04
CA PRO A 65 -9.53 12.62 13.70
C PRO A 65 -9.71 12.81 12.19
N ASP A 66 -8.63 12.78 11.41
CA ASP A 66 -8.68 13.01 9.96
C ASP A 66 -8.99 11.70 9.23
N VAL A 67 -10.28 11.50 8.94
CA VAL A 67 -10.79 10.31 8.25
C VAL A 67 -11.58 10.73 7.04
N VAL A 68 -11.05 10.41 5.85
CA VAL A 68 -11.74 10.50 4.57
C VAL A 68 -12.46 9.18 4.31
N VAL A 69 -13.67 9.23 3.73
CA VAL A 69 -14.48 8.03 3.51
C VAL A 69 -14.62 7.71 2.03
N ASN A 70 -14.21 6.51 1.62
CA ASN A 70 -14.59 5.92 0.35
C ASN A 70 -15.97 5.25 0.50
N ALA A 71 -17.04 5.94 0.16
CA ALA A 71 -18.41 5.41 0.26
C ALA A 71 -18.65 4.24 -0.72
N ALA A 72 -17.87 4.15 -1.80
CA ALA A 72 -17.97 3.10 -2.81
C ALA A 72 -17.01 1.91 -2.55
N TYR A 73 -16.48 1.75 -1.34
CA TYR A 73 -15.46 0.74 -1.00
C TYR A 73 -15.81 -0.70 -1.41
N ARG A 74 -17.09 -1.04 -1.48
CA ARG A 74 -17.55 -2.39 -1.85
C ARG A 74 -17.36 -2.72 -3.33
N THR A 75 -17.27 -1.71 -4.18
CA THR A 75 -17.23 -1.81 -5.64
C THR A 75 -16.00 -1.16 -6.24
N THR A 76 -15.04 -0.76 -5.41
CA THR A 76 -13.81 -0.08 -5.80
C THR A 76 -12.61 -0.63 -5.03
N ASN A 77 -11.40 -0.28 -5.47
CA ASN A 77 -10.18 -0.77 -4.87
C ASN A 77 -9.27 0.38 -4.37
N MET A 78 -8.02 0.06 -4.06
CA MET A 78 -7.06 0.92 -3.33
C MET A 78 -6.80 2.25 -4.03
N VAL A 79 -6.66 2.26 -5.37
CA VAL A 79 -6.41 3.50 -6.13
C VAL A 79 -7.57 4.47 -5.98
N ARG A 80 -8.82 3.98 -6.07
CA ARG A 80 -10.00 4.83 -5.81
C ARG A 80 -10.01 5.36 -4.38
N SER A 81 -9.64 4.53 -3.42
CA SER A 81 -9.53 4.96 -2.02
C SER A 81 -8.49 6.06 -1.86
N LEU A 82 -7.30 5.94 -2.47
CA LEU A 82 -6.28 6.99 -2.47
C LEU A 82 -6.85 8.32 -3.00
N PHE A 83 -7.57 8.29 -4.13
CA PHE A 83 -8.13 9.50 -4.74
C PHE A 83 -9.39 10.03 -4.04
N CYS A 84 -9.97 9.33 -3.08
CA CYS A 84 -10.90 9.96 -2.13
C CYS A 84 -10.18 11.00 -1.24
N ALA A 85 -8.89 10.81 -0.99
CA ALA A 85 -8.04 11.73 -0.23
C ALA A 85 -7.27 12.73 -1.13
N GLU A 86 -7.70 13.00 -2.37
CA GLU A 86 -7.00 13.88 -3.33
C GLU A 86 -6.73 15.28 -2.79
N ALA A 87 -7.59 15.79 -1.90
CA ALA A 87 -7.39 17.07 -1.23
C ALA A 87 -6.08 17.13 -0.43
N HIS A 88 -5.48 15.98 -0.11
CA HIS A 88 -4.22 15.82 0.61
C HIS A 88 -3.01 15.57 -0.32
N LEU A 89 -3.22 15.51 -1.65
CA LEU A 89 -2.18 15.29 -2.68
C LEU A 89 -1.82 16.59 -3.42
N ARG A 90 -1.79 17.74 -2.71
CA ARG A 90 -1.67 19.08 -3.34
C ARG A 90 -0.25 19.51 -3.68
N GLY A 91 0.75 18.72 -3.33
CA GLY A 91 2.15 19.11 -3.53
C GLY A 91 2.70 20.06 -2.45
N ASP A 92 2.02 20.18 -1.33
CA ASP A 92 2.44 20.96 -0.17
C ASP A 92 3.35 20.17 0.78
N ALA A 93 3.40 18.86 0.64
CA ALA A 93 4.24 17.96 1.42
C ALA A 93 4.55 16.69 0.63
N ASP A 94 5.67 16.03 0.95
CA ASP A 94 5.90 14.66 0.52
C ASP A 94 4.86 13.74 1.17
N ILE A 95 4.46 12.69 0.46
CA ILE A 95 3.41 11.76 0.87
C ILE A 95 4.00 10.38 1.11
N LEU A 96 3.63 9.76 2.23
CA LEU A 96 3.81 8.34 2.48
C LEU A 96 2.44 7.65 2.35
N ILE A 97 2.27 6.81 1.35
CA ILE A 97 1.06 6.00 1.14
C ILE A 97 1.31 4.64 1.76
N ALA A 98 0.40 4.17 2.62
CA ALA A 98 0.52 2.90 3.30
C ALA A 98 -0.77 2.06 3.18
N TYR A 99 -0.63 0.75 3.00
CA TYR A 99 -1.71 -0.19 3.24
C TYR A 99 -1.97 -0.30 4.74
N SER A 100 -3.18 -0.61 5.15
CA SER A 100 -3.57 -0.64 6.56
C SER A 100 -3.50 -2.01 7.21
N ASP A 101 -3.23 -3.04 6.44
CA ASP A 101 -3.16 -4.45 6.83
C ASP A 101 -1.73 -4.96 6.99
N ILE A 102 -0.76 -4.06 6.98
CA ILE A 102 0.66 -4.33 7.17
C ILE A 102 1.13 -3.88 8.55
N VAL A 103 2.14 -4.56 9.07
CA VAL A 103 2.96 -4.11 10.20
C VAL A 103 4.42 -4.12 9.77
N TYR A 104 5.19 -3.19 10.29
CA TYR A 104 6.59 -3.08 9.89
C TYR A 104 7.44 -2.44 10.99
N GLU A 105 8.71 -2.78 11.00
CA GLU A 105 9.70 -2.15 11.86
C GLU A 105 9.98 -0.70 11.44
N PRO A 106 10.36 0.19 12.36
CA PRO A 106 10.67 1.59 12.03
C PRO A 106 11.68 1.76 10.89
N ARG A 107 12.69 0.85 10.78
CA ARG A 107 13.71 0.90 9.72
C ARG A 107 13.13 0.80 8.30
N VAL A 108 11.98 0.11 8.15
CA VAL A 108 11.31 -0.04 6.85
C VAL A 108 10.79 1.30 6.33
N ALA A 109 10.06 2.03 7.17
CA ALA A 109 9.59 3.35 6.80
C ALA A 109 10.75 4.36 6.72
N ALA A 110 11.73 4.30 7.62
CA ALA A 110 12.90 5.15 7.61
C ALA A 110 13.67 5.08 6.28
N ALA A 111 13.85 3.87 5.72
CA ALA A 111 14.50 3.68 4.42
C ALA A 111 13.79 4.47 3.31
N LEU A 112 12.44 4.46 3.28
CA LEU A 112 11.68 5.27 2.34
C LEU A 112 11.84 6.78 2.58
N LEU A 113 11.87 7.21 3.85
CA LEU A 113 12.03 8.62 4.19
C LEU A 113 13.39 9.16 3.76
N GLU A 114 14.44 8.35 3.84
CA GLU A 114 15.81 8.67 3.43
C GLU A 114 16.00 8.64 1.92
N SER A 115 15.14 7.94 1.18
CA SER A 115 15.23 7.86 -0.26
C SER A 115 15.15 9.25 -0.91
N ARG A 116 16.02 9.49 -1.88
CA ARG A 116 16.01 10.72 -2.70
C ARG A 116 15.20 10.57 -3.98
N ALA A 117 14.66 9.37 -4.22
CA ALA A 117 13.84 9.13 -5.39
C ALA A 117 12.52 9.91 -5.30
N PRO A 118 12.06 10.52 -6.39
CA PRO A 118 10.76 11.20 -6.43
C PRO A 118 9.59 10.29 -6.11
N VAL A 119 9.65 9.03 -6.53
CA VAL A 119 8.72 7.97 -6.12
C VAL A 119 9.55 6.78 -5.66
N ALA A 120 9.45 6.43 -4.39
CA ALA A 120 10.15 5.30 -3.77
C ALA A 120 9.13 4.26 -3.30
N VAL A 121 9.34 2.99 -3.68
CA VAL A 121 8.46 1.86 -3.38
C VAL A 121 9.22 0.87 -2.52
N ALA A 122 8.72 0.57 -1.32
CA ALA A 122 9.32 -0.46 -0.47
C ALA A 122 9.09 -1.86 -1.05
N VAL A 123 10.16 -2.64 -1.18
CA VAL A 123 10.13 -3.99 -1.70
C VAL A 123 10.91 -4.94 -0.79
N ASN A 124 10.30 -6.07 -0.41
CA ASN A 124 10.89 -7.08 0.47
C ASN A 124 11.74 -8.05 -0.33
N THR A 125 13.04 -8.06 -0.10
CA THR A 125 13.98 -9.01 -0.73
C THR A 125 13.97 -10.39 -0.05
N ALA A 126 13.57 -10.47 1.22
CA ALA A 126 13.37 -11.74 1.96
C ALA A 126 11.95 -12.32 1.77
N TRP A 127 11.21 -11.91 0.74
CA TRP A 127 9.83 -12.27 0.51
C TRP A 127 9.58 -13.77 0.48
N ARG A 128 10.50 -14.54 -0.10
CA ARG A 128 10.31 -15.96 -0.38
C ARG A 128 10.12 -16.78 0.89
N GLU A 129 10.91 -16.51 1.92
CA GLU A 129 10.80 -17.19 3.22
C GLU A 129 9.46 -16.88 3.87
N LEU A 130 9.03 -15.61 3.82
CA LEU A 130 7.75 -15.19 4.36
C LEU A 130 6.57 -15.85 3.62
N TRP A 131 6.59 -15.89 2.27
CA TRP A 131 5.53 -16.54 1.49
C TRP A 131 5.48 -18.06 1.72
N GLN A 132 6.63 -18.70 1.89
CA GLN A 132 6.70 -20.13 2.26
C GLN A 132 6.14 -20.41 3.67
N ALA A 133 6.26 -19.48 4.60
CA ALA A 133 5.63 -19.60 5.91
C ALA A 133 4.11 -19.39 5.87
N ARG A 134 3.62 -18.55 4.96
CA ARG A 134 2.20 -18.19 4.82
C ARG A 134 1.39 -19.20 3.99
N MET A 135 1.99 -19.80 2.98
CA MET A 135 1.25 -20.62 2.01
C MET A 135 2.08 -21.74 1.40
N ALA A 136 1.39 -22.81 1.01
CA ALA A 136 2.02 -24.00 0.43
C ALA A 136 2.67 -23.74 -0.94
N ASP A 137 2.07 -22.86 -1.76
CA ASP A 137 2.60 -22.45 -3.06
C ASP A 137 2.77 -20.93 -3.11
N PRO A 138 3.99 -20.39 -2.87
CA PRO A 138 4.27 -18.97 -2.93
C PRO A 138 3.92 -18.31 -4.28
N LEU A 139 4.03 -19.03 -5.40
CA LEU A 139 3.72 -18.49 -6.72
C LEU A 139 2.21 -18.33 -6.97
N ALA A 140 1.36 -18.92 -6.13
CA ALA A 140 -0.08 -18.72 -6.22
C ALA A 140 -0.48 -17.25 -5.94
N ASP A 141 0.30 -16.56 -5.11
CA ASP A 141 0.04 -15.19 -4.66
C ASP A 141 1.11 -14.18 -5.12
N ALA A 142 2.37 -14.61 -5.29
CA ALA A 142 3.46 -13.72 -5.67
C ALA A 142 3.21 -13.00 -7.00
N GLU A 143 3.49 -11.70 -7.01
CA GLU A 143 3.43 -10.85 -8.19
C GLU A 143 4.84 -10.67 -8.79
N THR A 144 4.90 -10.44 -10.11
CA THR A 144 6.17 -10.12 -10.78
C THR A 144 6.70 -8.79 -10.25
N LEU A 145 8.03 -8.72 -10.09
CA LEU A 145 8.73 -7.48 -9.77
C LEU A 145 10.13 -7.53 -10.35
N ARG A 146 10.48 -6.51 -11.15
CA ARG A 146 11.79 -6.39 -11.76
C ARG A 146 12.37 -5.01 -11.52
N ILE A 147 13.67 -4.97 -11.22
CA ILE A 147 14.40 -3.76 -10.86
C ILE A 147 15.58 -3.58 -11.83
N GLY A 148 15.69 -2.41 -12.41
CA GLY A 148 16.82 -2.05 -13.26
C GLY A 148 18.13 -1.94 -12.48
N ALA A 149 19.25 -1.98 -13.20
CA ALA A 149 20.59 -1.83 -12.62
C ALA A 149 20.79 -0.46 -11.91
N ASP A 150 20.00 0.53 -12.28
CA ASP A 150 19.95 1.87 -11.67
C ASP A 150 18.97 1.97 -10.47
N GLY A 151 18.35 0.86 -10.07
CA GLY A 151 17.36 0.81 -8.99
C GLY A 151 15.94 1.20 -9.40
N ARG A 152 15.69 1.53 -10.66
CA ARG A 152 14.35 1.83 -11.16
C ARG A 152 13.48 0.59 -11.15
N LEU A 153 12.24 0.76 -10.74
CA LEU A 153 11.20 -0.25 -10.88
C LEU A 153 10.79 -0.35 -12.35
N LEU A 154 10.93 -1.53 -12.93
CA LEU A 154 10.63 -1.78 -14.35
C LEU A 154 9.31 -2.50 -14.55
N GLU A 155 8.99 -3.45 -13.65
CA GLU A 155 7.77 -4.24 -13.71
C GLU A 155 7.27 -4.54 -12.30
N ILE A 156 5.94 -4.52 -12.11
CA ILE A 156 5.28 -4.84 -10.84
C ILE A 156 3.83 -5.31 -11.09
N GLY A 157 3.34 -6.23 -10.26
CA GLY A 157 1.90 -6.47 -10.11
C GLY A 157 1.28 -7.43 -11.11
N ARG A 158 2.06 -8.18 -11.91
CA ARG A 158 1.52 -9.27 -12.74
C ARG A 158 1.63 -10.58 -12.00
N LYS A 159 0.79 -11.54 -12.35
CA LYS A 159 0.93 -12.89 -11.82
C LYS A 159 2.25 -13.50 -12.24
N ALA A 160 3.06 -13.94 -11.27
CA ALA A 160 4.32 -14.61 -11.55
C ALA A 160 4.08 -16.06 -12.03
N GLY A 161 4.79 -16.46 -13.07
CA GLY A 161 4.79 -17.85 -13.57
C GLY A 161 5.96 -18.67 -13.02
N SER A 162 7.00 -17.99 -12.51
CA SER A 162 8.22 -18.61 -11.99
C SER A 162 8.94 -17.67 -11.02
N TYR A 163 9.80 -18.22 -10.17
CA TYR A 163 10.53 -17.46 -9.15
C TYR A 163 11.52 -16.44 -9.72
N ASP A 164 12.06 -16.66 -10.91
CA ASP A 164 12.98 -15.75 -11.59
C ASP A 164 12.32 -14.44 -12.09
N GLN A 165 10.99 -14.39 -12.10
CA GLN A 165 10.21 -13.19 -12.39
C GLN A 165 9.97 -12.31 -11.15
N VAL A 166 10.45 -12.72 -9.97
CA VAL A 166 10.15 -12.09 -8.69
C VAL A 166 11.44 -11.77 -7.95
N GLU A 167 12.01 -10.61 -8.22
CA GLU A 167 13.24 -10.15 -7.53
C GLU A 167 12.96 -9.74 -6.08
N ALA A 168 11.74 -9.25 -5.79
CA ALA A 168 11.25 -8.85 -4.47
C ALA A 168 9.72 -8.83 -4.48
N GLN A 169 9.08 -8.57 -3.33
CA GLN A 169 7.62 -8.33 -3.27
C GLN A 169 7.32 -6.93 -2.75
N TYR A 170 6.27 -6.31 -3.30
CA TYR A 170 5.78 -5.01 -2.85
C TYR A 170 5.26 -5.08 -1.42
N MET A 171 5.61 -4.09 -0.61
CA MET A 171 5.33 -4.07 0.84
C MET A 171 4.13 -3.19 1.23
N GLY A 172 3.38 -2.64 0.28
CA GLY A 172 2.26 -1.75 0.60
C GLY A 172 2.68 -0.36 1.11
N LEU A 173 3.93 0.06 0.87
CA LEU A 173 4.48 1.35 1.28
C LEU A 173 5.10 2.08 0.10
N ILE A 174 4.69 3.34 -0.12
CA ILE A 174 5.19 4.20 -1.20
C ILE A 174 5.44 5.59 -0.65
N LYS A 175 6.61 6.15 -0.93
CA LYS A 175 6.87 7.58 -0.77
C LYS A 175 6.76 8.28 -2.12
N VAL A 176 6.11 9.44 -2.14
CA VAL A 176 6.05 10.32 -3.31
C VAL A 176 6.43 11.72 -2.87
N ASP A 177 7.38 12.37 -3.55
CA ASP A 177 7.71 13.75 -3.26
C ASP A 177 6.54 14.71 -3.56
N ALA A 178 6.57 15.89 -3.01
CA ALA A 178 5.50 16.88 -3.12
C ALA A 178 5.18 17.23 -4.59
N ALA A 179 6.19 17.42 -5.42
CA ALA A 179 6.01 17.83 -6.82
C ALA A 179 5.33 16.73 -7.66
N HIS A 180 5.68 15.46 -7.41
CA HIS A 180 5.07 14.32 -8.08
C HIS A 180 3.69 13.99 -7.50
N ALA A 181 3.47 14.15 -6.18
CA ALA A 181 2.17 13.95 -5.55
C ALA A 181 1.06 14.80 -6.19
N ALA A 182 1.35 16.07 -6.49
CA ALA A 182 0.41 16.97 -7.17
C ALA A 182 0.02 16.51 -8.59
N ARG A 183 0.81 15.64 -9.20
CA ARG A 183 0.59 15.15 -10.58
C ARG A 183 -0.11 13.80 -10.66
N LEU A 184 -0.19 13.04 -9.55
CA LEU A 184 -0.79 11.70 -9.51
C LEU A 184 -2.23 11.70 -10.05
N ARG A 185 -3.01 12.74 -9.73
CA ARG A 185 -4.39 12.86 -10.22
C ARG A 185 -4.48 12.87 -11.73
N GLY A 186 -3.58 13.57 -12.42
CA GLY A 186 -3.56 13.61 -13.88
C GLY A 186 -3.31 12.24 -14.50
N VAL A 187 -2.45 11.42 -13.89
CA VAL A 187 -2.22 10.03 -14.34
C VAL A 187 -3.48 9.18 -14.12
N TYR A 188 -4.08 9.27 -12.94
CA TYR A 188 -5.31 8.55 -12.64
C TYR A 188 -6.44 8.86 -13.63
N ASP A 189 -6.67 10.14 -13.93
CA ASP A 189 -7.67 10.57 -14.88
C ASP A 189 -7.36 10.09 -16.31
N ALA A 190 -6.09 10.13 -16.72
CA ALA A 190 -5.65 9.62 -18.02
C ALA A 190 -5.91 8.11 -18.19
N MET A 191 -5.79 7.33 -17.10
CA MET A 191 -6.09 5.89 -17.12
C MET A 191 -7.57 5.60 -17.37
N ALA A 192 -8.50 6.51 -17.09
CA ALA A 192 -9.90 6.35 -17.42
C ALA A 192 -10.17 6.28 -18.95
N ALA A 193 -9.29 6.87 -19.75
CA ALA A 193 -9.33 6.83 -21.21
C ALA A 193 -8.61 5.58 -21.78
N ASP A 194 -7.87 4.86 -20.98
CA ASP A 194 -7.23 3.61 -21.34
C ASP A 194 -8.28 2.50 -21.39
N GLY A 195 -8.42 1.82 -22.54
CA GLY A 195 -9.40 0.75 -22.72
C GLY A 195 -9.34 -0.36 -21.68
N ARG A 196 -8.16 -0.64 -21.11
CA ARG A 196 -7.97 -1.62 -20.02
C ARG A 196 -8.67 -1.22 -18.72
N PHE A 197 -8.71 0.09 -18.42
CA PHE A 197 -9.25 0.62 -17.17
C PHE A 197 -10.53 1.43 -17.36
N ALA A 198 -11.20 1.34 -18.53
CA ALA A 198 -12.42 2.09 -18.78
C ALA A 198 -13.61 1.63 -17.90
N GLY A 199 -14.49 2.54 -17.57
CA GLY A 199 -15.72 2.26 -16.82
C GLY A 199 -15.46 1.75 -15.40
N ALA A 200 -16.08 0.62 -15.03
CA ALA A 200 -15.95 0.05 -13.69
C ALA A 200 -14.51 -0.40 -13.34
N ALA A 201 -13.70 -0.78 -14.33
CA ALA A 201 -12.31 -1.17 -14.13
C ALA A 201 -11.47 -0.01 -13.56
N HIS A 202 -11.77 1.24 -13.92
CA HIS A 202 -11.10 2.43 -13.37
C HIS A 202 -11.22 2.54 -11.85
N GLY A 203 -12.38 2.21 -11.29
CA GLY A 203 -12.59 2.19 -9.84
C GLY A 203 -11.96 0.98 -9.14
N ASN A 204 -11.66 -0.09 -9.89
CA ASN A 204 -11.18 -1.36 -9.35
C ASN A 204 -9.67 -1.60 -9.50
N MET A 205 -8.90 -0.60 -9.90
CA MET A 205 -7.44 -0.70 -10.04
C MET A 205 -6.76 -1.03 -8.71
N TYR A 206 -5.82 -1.97 -8.76
CA TYR A 206 -4.84 -2.19 -7.70
C TYR A 206 -3.77 -1.10 -7.70
N LEU A 207 -3.13 -0.90 -6.57
CA LEU A 207 -2.06 0.10 -6.50
C LEU A 207 -0.84 -0.31 -7.34
N THR A 208 -0.61 -1.60 -7.52
CA THR A 208 0.40 -2.15 -8.43
C THR A 208 0.10 -1.84 -9.91
N ASP A 209 -1.17 -1.83 -10.34
CA ASP A 209 -1.55 -1.35 -11.69
C ASP A 209 -1.20 0.12 -11.88
N PHE A 210 -1.44 0.94 -10.85
CA PHE A 210 -1.13 2.36 -10.88
C PHE A 210 0.38 2.62 -10.90
N LEU A 211 1.15 1.89 -10.09
CA LEU A 211 2.61 1.94 -10.08
C LEU A 211 3.20 1.51 -11.42
N GLN A 212 2.70 0.42 -12.02
CA GLN A 212 3.13 -0.01 -13.35
C GLN A 212 2.87 1.09 -14.38
N ARG A 213 1.72 1.76 -14.32
CA ARG A 213 1.45 2.89 -15.23
C ARG A 213 2.43 4.04 -15.04
N LEU A 214 2.82 4.36 -13.80
CA LEU A 214 3.85 5.37 -13.55
C LEU A 214 5.20 4.96 -14.20
N CYS A 215 5.56 3.67 -14.09
CA CYS A 215 6.78 3.15 -14.73
C CYS A 215 6.69 3.27 -16.28
N ASP A 216 5.57 2.86 -16.86
CA ASP A 216 5.32 2.90 -18.32
C ASP A 216 5.32 4.34 -18.87
N ASP A 217 4.84 5.30 -18.09
CA ASP A 217 4.86 6.73 -18.40
C ASP A 217 6.26 7.39 -18.15
N GLY A 218 7.26 6.60 -17.77
CA GLY A 218 8.64 7.06 -17.55
C GLY A 218 8.87 7.85 -16.27
N TRP A 219 7.98 7.74 -15.28
CA TRP A 219 8.20 8.36 -13.97
C TRP A 219 9.43 7.76 -13.28
N PRO A 220 10.15 8.55 -12.46
CA PRO A 220 11.32 8.07 -11.72
C PRO A 220 10.90 7.25 -10.49
N VAL A 221 10.31 6.08 -10.73
CA VAL A 221 9.90 5.14 -9.69
C VAL A 221 11.09 4.25 -9.34
N HIS A 222 11.50 4.24 -8.08
CA HIS A 222 12.62 3.45 -7.57
C HIS A 222 12.17 2.43 -6.53
N ALA A 223 12.77 1.26 -6.53
CA ALA A 223 12.57 0.22 -5.53
C ALA A 223 13.57 0.40 -4.39
N GLU A 224 13.05 0.63 -3.18
CA GLU A 224 13.85 0.59 -1.94
C GLU A 224 13.86 -0.85 -1.42
N ARG A 225 15.02 -1.50 -1.57
CA ARG A 225 15.20 -2.92 -1.21
C ARG A 225 15.34 -3.05 0.30
N ILE A 226 14.45 -3.80 0.91
CA ILE A 226 14.36 -4.01 2.36
C ILE A 226 14.40 -5.51 2.63
N ASP A 227 15.22 -5.92 3.59
CA ASP A 227 15.35 -7.31 3.99
C ASP A 227 14.49 -7.58 5.23
N GLY A 228 13.28 -8.13 5.03
CA GLY A 228 12.33 -8.45 6.10
C GLY A 228 11.86 -7.26 6.94
N GLY A 229 11.50 -7.52 8.21
CA GLY A 229 10.97 -6.51 9.13
C GLY A 229 9.57 -6.02 8.76
N TRP A 230 8.80 -6.84 8.08
CA TRP A 230 7.46 -6.52 7.57
C TRP A 230 6.60 -7.77 7.51
N LEU A 231 5.31 -7.60 7.78
CA LEU A 231 4.29 -8.63 7.64
C LEU A 231 2.99 -7.99 7.12
N GLU A 232 2.32 -8.67 6.20
CA GLU A 232 0.95 -8.41 5.80
C GLU A 232 0.02 -9.44 6.44
N VAL A 233 -1.10 -8.99 6.97
CA VAL A 233 -2.12 -9.83 7.61
C VAL A 233 -3.35 -9.87 6.72
N ASP A 234 -3.48 -10.92 5.92
CA ASP A 234 -4.55 -11.08 4.93
C ASP A 234 -5.56 -12.17 5.29
N SER A 235 -5.13 -13.17 6.02
CA SER A 235 -5.91 -14.32 6.41
C SER A 235 -5.85 -14.57 7.92
N VAL A 236 -6.69 -15.48 8.42
CA VAL A 236 -6.66 -15.87 9.83
C VAL A 236 -5.34 -16.57 10.19
N GLU A 237 -4.77 -17.31 9.24
CA GLU A 237 -3.50 -18.00 9.40
C GLU A 237 -2.34 -17.02 9.62
N ASP A 238 -2.36 -15.85 8.97
CA ASP A 238 -1.33 -14.82 9.13
C ASP A 238 -1.27 -14.24 10.57
N LEU A 239 -2.36 -14.36 11.35
CA LEU A 239 -2.38 -13.94 12.75
C LEU A 239 -1.59 -14.86 13.68
N ALA A 240 -1.21 -16.05 13.21
CA ALA A 240 -0.47 -17.06 13.96
C ALA A 240 1.03 -17.07 13.65
N LEU A 241 1.49 -16.27 12.69
CA LEU A 241 2.90 -16.07 12.34
C LEU A 241 3.60 -15.16 13.35
#